data_3105e007bb8307ab201e905a2300806c
#
_entry.id   3105e007bb8307ab201e905a2300806c
#
_cell.length_a   1.000
_cell.length_b   1.000
_cell.length_c   1.000
_cell.angle_alpha   90.00
_cell.angle_beta   90.00
_cell.angle_gamma   90.00
#
_symmetry.space_group_name_H-M   'P 1'
#
loop_
_entity.id
_entity.type
_entity.pdbx_description
1 polymer ?
#
loop_
_entity_poly.entity_id
_entity_poly.type
_entity_poly.pdbx_seq_one_letter_code
_entity_poly.pdbx_strand_id
1 'polypeptide(L)'
;MEIKEPRFFQKYPLLKDVASLILFVVMVVVGTLILNAFVFRSYNVIGVSMENTLHGDDRIIVNRVPVSIAHFLGQEYVPTRGEIIVFANGDATGPLTCDVKSNVQDQYIVKRVIAFPGERVTVVDGVLTVYNEEHPEGFRPDDETRKADDDGPKRYTSGEVDIVVPDGEIFVSGDNREGTHSFDSRNGLGTVPYCRIIGPAVLRLFPFNKIRFF
;
A
#
# COMPACT_ATOMS: atom_id res chain seq x y z
N MET A 1 -40.24 -6.19 -23.25
CA MET A 1 -39.40 -6.26 -24.47
C MET A 1 -38.87 -7.69 -24.57
N GLU A 2 -39.58 -8.59 -25.28
CA GLU A 2 -39.14 -9.98 -25.48
C GLU A 2 -37.92 -9.97 -26.43
N ILE A 3 -36.76 -10.37 -25.94
CA ILE A 3 -35.58 -10.57 -26.77
C ILE A 3 -35.79 -11.85 -27.57
N LYS A 4 -36.20 -11.72 -28.86
CA LYS A 4 -36.35 -12.87 -29.79
C LYS A 4 -34.96 -13.52 -29.96
N GLU A 5 -34.90 -14.79 -29.50
CA GLU A 5 -33.69 -15.60 -29.70
C GLU A 5 -33.38 -15.80 -31.19
N PRO A 6 -32.09 -15.74 -31.59
CA PRO A 6 -31.69 -15.99 -32.97
C PRO A 6 -32.14 -17.42 -33.40
N ARG A 7 -32.71 -17.55 -34.59
CA ARG A 7 -33.22 -18.82 -35.14
C ARG A 7 -32.16 -19.96 -35.16
N PHE A 8 -30.89 -19.62 -35.18
CA PHE A 8 -29.78 -20.57 -35.15
C PHE A 8 -29.73 -21.35 -33.81
N PHE A 9 -29.87 -20.69 -32.69
CA PHE A 9 -29.86 -21.32 -31.37
C PHE A 9 -31.10 -22.14 -31.06
N GLN A 10 -32.22 -21.85 -31.69
CA GLN A 10 -33.43 -22.69 -31.57
C GLN A 10 -33.24 -24.06 -32.22
N LYS A 11 -32.38 -24.16 -33.23
CA LYS A 11 -32.09 -25.42 -33.94
C LYS A 11 -31.07 -26.30 -33.20
N TYR A 12 -30.18 -25.69 -32.37
CA TYR A 12 -29.09 -26.40 -31.70
C TYR A 12 -29.04 -26.02 -30.20
N PRO A 13 -29.92 -26.58 -29.35
CA PRO A 13 -29.99 -26.20 -27.93
C PRO A 13 -28.71 -26.49 -27.17
N LEU A 14 -28.04 -27.61 -27.42
CA LEU A 14 -26.76 -27.94 -26.82
C LEU A 14 -25.65 -26.89 -27.15
N LEU A 15 -25.65 -26.34 -28.36
CA LEU A 15 -24.68 -25.32 -28.75
C LEU A 15 -24.93 -24.02 -27.99
N LYS A 16 -26.19 -23.67 -27.73
CA LYS A 16 -26.58 -22.55 -26.88
C LYS A 16 -26.04 -22.70 -25.46
N ASP A 17 -26.29 -23.88 -24.86
CA ASP A 17 -25.87 -24.14 -23.48
C ASP A 17 -24.34 -24.10 -23.34
N VAL A 18 -23.61 -24.69 -24.28
CA VAL A 18 -22.14 -24.63 -24.33
C VAL A 18 -21.63 -23.20 -24.53
N ALA A 19 -22.25 -22.45 -25.44
CA ALA A 19 -21.86 -21.05 -25.67
C ALA A 19 -22.13 -20.16 -24.43
N SER A 20 -23.27 -20.40 -23.75
CA SER A 20 -23.60 -19.70 -22.50
C SER A 20 -22.62 -20.03 -21.38
N LEU A 21 -22.23 -21.30 -21.24
CA LEU A 21 -21.21 -21.72 -20.26
C LEU A 21 -19.85 -21.07 -20.56
N ILE A 22 -19.43 -21.08 -21.82
CA ILE A 22 -18.16 -20.44 -22.23
C ILE A 22 -18.20 -18.93 -21.92
N LEU A 23 -19.28 -18.25 -22.28
CA LEU A 23 -19.46 -16.83 -22.00
C LEU A 23 -19.40 -16.54 -20.48
N PHE A 24 -20.07 -17.37 -19.69
CA PHE A 24 -20.02 -17.26 -18.22
C PHE A 24 -18.60 -17.42 -17.69
N VAL A 25 -17.86 -18.43 -18.11
CA VAL A 25 -16.48 -18.65 -17.71
C VAL A 25 -15.59 -17.46 -18.12
N VAL A 26 -15.75 -16.97 -19.35
CA VAL A 26 -15.01 -15.78 -19.82
C VAL A 26 -15.32 -14.56 -18.96
N MET A 27 -16.60 -14.31 -18.64
CA MET A 27 -16.98 -13.18 -17.77
C MET A 27 -16.37 -13.31 -16.37
N VAL A 28 -16.36 -14.50 -15.78
CA VAL A 28 -15.74 -14.75 -14.48
C VAL A 28 -14.24 -14.48 -14.52
N VAL A 29 -13.55 -15.02 -15.54
CA VAL A 29 -12.09 -14.81 -15.69
C VAL A 29 -11.77 -13.34 -15.89
N VAL A 30 -12.45 -12.69 -16.82
CA VAL A 30 -12.22 -11.25 -17.11
C VAL A 30 -12.56 -10.40 -15.89
N GLY A 31 -13.70 -10.66 -15.22
CA GLY A 31 -14.06 -9.97 -13.99
C GLY A 31 -13.02 -10.12 -12.89
N THR A 32 -12.51 -11.33 -12.69
CA THR A 32 -11.46 -11.59 -11.69
C THR A 32 -10.17 -10.84 -12.04
N LEU A 33 -9.77 -10.81 -13.30
CA LEU A 33 -8.59 -10.06 -13.75
C LEU A 33 -8.75 -8.55 -13.52
N ILE A 34 -9.92 -7.99 -13.83
CA ILE A 34 -10.23 -6.58 -13.60
C ILE A 34 -10.20 -6.26 -12.10
N LEU A 35 -10.85 -7.07 -11.26
CA LEU A 35 -10.85 -6.88 -9.81
C LEU A 35 -9.43 -6.89 -9.26
N ASN A 36 -8.62 -7.86 -9.66
CA ASN A 36 -7.23 -7.97 -9.18
C ASN A 36 -6.32 -6.84 -9.73
N ALA A 37 -6.58 -6.36 -10.94
CA ALA A 37 -5.78 -5.29 -11.54
C ALA A 37 -6.11 -3.91 -10.97
N PHE A 38 -7.40 -3.60 -10.69
CA PHE A 38 -7.86 -2.23 -10.42
C PHE A 38 -8.53 -2.03 -9.06
N VAL A 39 -8.98 -3.10 -8.40
CA VAL A 39 -9.80 -2.96 -7.18
C VAL A 39 -9.05 -3.43 -5.95
N PHE A 40 -8.66 -4.68 -5.88
CA PHE A 40 -7.99 -5.25 -4.70
C PHE A 40 -6.83 -6.13 -5.10
N ARG A 41 -5.77 -6.05 -4.30
CA ARG A 41 -4.63 -6.96 -4.43
C ARG A 41 -4.26 -7.53 -3.07
N SER A 42 -3.95 -8.83 -3.05
CA SER A 42 -3.53 -9.51 -1.82
C SER A 42 -2.01 -9.66 -1.78
N TYR A 43 -1.41 -9.39 -0.62
CA TYR A 43 0.02 -9.60 -0.37
C TYR A 43 0.22 -10.40 0.91
N ASN A 44 1.25 -11.23 0.92
CA ASN A 44 1.75 -11.84 2.15
C ASN A 44 2.83 -10.92 2.73
N VAL A 45 2.73 -10.63 4.00
CA VAL A 45 3.74 -9.85 4.73
C VAL A 45 4.93 -10.76 5.00
N ILE A 46 6.13 -10.26 4.73
CA ILE A 46 7.38 -10.95 5.01
C ILE A 46 8.25 -10.02 5.85
N GLY A 47 8.84 -10.57 6.90
CA GLY A 47 9.72 -9.83 7.80
C GLY A 47 8.98 -9.17 8.96
N VAL A 48 9.75 -8.43 9.76
CA VAL A 48 9.36 -7.91 11.07
C VAL A 48 9.19 -6.39 11.11
N SER A 49 9.33 -5.72 9.95
CA SER A 49 9.42 -4.25 9.89
C SER A 49 8.15 -3.52 10.31
N MET A 50 7.00 -4.19 10.28
CA MET A 50 5.70 -3.64 10.66
C MET A 50 5.17 -4.20 11.99
N GLU A 51 6.00 -4.94 12.73
CA GLU A 51 5.65 -5.35 14.09
C GLU A 51 5.51 -4.11 14.98
N ASN A 52 4.49 -4.02 15.81
CA ASN A 52 3.49 -5.03 16.22
C ASN A 52 2.20 -4.97 15.39
N THR A 53 2.10 -4.12 14.36
CA THR A 53 0.85 -3.95 13.60
C THR A 53 0.62 -5.10 12.63
N LEU A 54 1.67 -5.50 11.89
CA LEU A 54 1.66 -6.65 10.98
C LEU A 54 2.83 -7.56 11.29
N HIS A 55 2.59 -8.86 11.24
CA HIS A 55 3.60 -9.89 11.49
C HIS A 55 3.92 -10.65 10.21
N GLY A 56 5.03 -11.34 10.20
CA GLY A 56 5.33 -12.30 9.15
C GLY A 56 4.19 -13.30 8.97
N ASP A 57 3.93 -13.69 7.72
CA ASP A 57 2.83 -14.56 7.28
C ASP A 57 1.41 -13.97 7.38
N ASP A 58 1.24 -12.73 7.83
CA ASP A 58 -0.04 -12.03 7.70
C ASP A 58 -0.37 -11.85 6.21
N ARG A 59 -1.64 -12.07 5.85
CA ARG A 59 -2.15 -11.74 4.51
C ARG A 59 -2.97 -10.47 4.57
N ILE A 60 -2.55 -9.48 3.81
CA ILE A 60 -3.23 -8.18 3.73
C ILE A 60 -3.91 -8.00 2.37
N ILE A 61 -4.99 -7.23 2.39
CA ILE A 61 -5.70 -6.75 1.20
C ILE A 61 -5.41 -5.28 1.03
N VAL A 62 -4.95 -4.93 -0.15
CA VAL A 62 -4.65 -3.56 -0.57
C VAL A 62 -5.77 -3.07 -1.48
N ASN A 63 -6.33 -1.91 -1.16
CA ASN A 63 -7.32 -1.23 -1.98
C ASN A 63 -6.61 -0.43 -3.09
N ARG A 64 -6.83 -0.80 -4.34
CA ARG A 64 -6.24 -0.13 -5.50
C ARG A 64 -7.15 0.93 -6.13
N VAL A 65 -8.41 0.99 -5.70
CA VAL A 65 -9.40 1.90 -6.29
C VAL A 65 -8.94 3.36 -6.27
N PRO A 66 -8.44 3.91 -5.13
CA PRO A 66 -8.00 5.30 -5.09
C PRO A 66 -6.85 5.59 -6.06
N VAL A 67 -5.86 4.68 -6.13
CA VAL A 67 -4.72 4.80 -7.05
C VAL A 67 -5.18 4.66 -8.50
N SER A 68 -6.08 3.71 -8.79
CA SER A 68 -6.61 3.51 -10.14
C SER A 68 -7.42 4.72 -10.64
N ILE A 69 -8.22 5.33 -9.76
CA ILE A 69 -8.99 6.55 -10.08
C ILE A 69 -8.03 7.73 -10.30
N ALA A 70 -7.07 7.95 -9.41
CA ALA A 70 -6.09 9.03 -9.55
C ALA A 70 -5.35 8.91 -10.89
N HIS A 71 -4.87 7.71 -11.20
CA HIS A 71 -4.17 7.45 -12.48
C HIS A 71 -5.07 7.68 -13.70
N PHE A 72 -6.34 7.26 -13.65
CA PHE A 72 -7.32 7.51 -14.72
C PHE A 72 -7.57 9.01 -14.94
N LEU A 73 -7.51 9.82 -13.89
CA LEU A 73 -7.66 11.27 -13.93
C LEU A 73 -6.35 12.01 -14.26
N GLY A 74 -5.24 11.30 -14.50
CA GLY A 74 -3.92 11.90 -14.72
C GLY A 74 -3.34 12.57 -13.48
N GLN A 75 -3.74 12.12 -12.29
CA GLN A 75 -3.29 12.61 -11.00
C GLN A 75 -2.50 11.54 -10.25
N GLU A 76 -1.75 11.95 -9.23
CA GLU A 76 -1.12 11.03 -8.29
C GLU A 76 -2.03 10.77 -7.09
N TYR A 77 -1.97 9.56 -6.58
CA TYR A 77 -2.64 9.22 -5.33
C TYR A 77 -1.82 9.75 -4.16
N VAL A 78 -2.42 10.62 -3.36
CA VAL A 78 -1.83 11.12 -2.12
C VAL A 78 -2.46 10.37 -0.95
N PRO A 79 -1.66 9.58 -0.19
CA PRO A 79 -2.16 8.87 0.99
C PRO A 79 -2.45 9.84 2.15
N THR A 80 -3.05 9.33 3.22
CA THR A 80 -3.22 10.06 4.47
C THR A 80 -2.10 9.74 5.47
N ARG A 81 -1.82 10.67 6.40
CA ARG A 81 -0.84 10.42 7.46
C ARG A 81 -1.30 9.24 8.34
N GLY A 82 -0.36 8.36 8.67
CA GLY A 82 -0.63 7.15 9.44
C GLY A 82 -1.20 5.98 8.64
N GLU A 83 -1.55 6.19 7.38
CA GLU A 83 -2.01 5.12 6.50
C GLU A 83 -0.91 4.10 6.25
N ILE A 84 -1.26 2.82 6.29
CA ILE A 84 -0.35 1.73 5.94
C ILE A 84 -0.46 1.53 4.43
N ILE A 85 0.62 1.73 3.71
CA ILE A 85 0.64 1.62 2.25
C ILE A 85 1.56 0.50 1.79
N VAL A 86 1.23 -0.06 0.63
CA VAL A 86 2.12 -0.93 -0.14
C VAL A 86 2.62 -0.16 -1.36
N PHE A 87 3.92 -0.22 -1.59
CA PHE A 87 4.57 0.43 -2.74
C PHE A 87 5.63 -0.48 -3.37
N ALA A 88 5.96 -0.21 -4.62
CA ALA A 88 6.98 -0.95 -5.37
C ALA A 88 8.38 -0.38 -5.06
N ASN A 89 9.29 -1.23 -4.60
CA ASN A 89 10.68 -0.85 -4.30
C ASN A 89 11.58 -0.93 -5.54
N GLY A 90 11.23 -1.76 -6.51
CA GLY A 90 12.11 -2.02 -7.66
C GLY A 90 13.44 -2.67 -7.25
N ASP A 91 14.47 -2.47 -8.08
CA ASP A 91 15.87 -2.77 -7.71
C ASP A 91 16.40 -1.68 -6.78
N ALA A 92 16.45 -1.97 -5.51
CA ALA A 92 16.83 -1.06 -4.45
C ALA A 92 18.35 -0.68 -4.45
N THR A 93 18.91 -0.35 -5.60
CA THR A 93 20.32 0.04 -5.71
C THR A 93 20.53 1.56 -5.80
N GLY A 94 19.46 2.34 -5.66
CA GLY A 94 19.52 3.80 -5.73
C GLY A 94 18.21 4.45 -5.28
N PRO A 95 18.12 5.79 -5.37
CA PRO A 95 16.90 6.52 -5.05
C PRO A 95 15.71 5.98 -5.85
N LEU A 96 14.55 5.84 -5.19
CA LEU A 96 13.33 5.44 -5.85
C LEU A 96 12.91 6.53 -6.84
N THR A 97 12.74 6.16 -8.11
CA THR A 97 12.26 7.06 -9.17
C THR A 97 10.98 6.52 -9.78
N CYS A 98 10.24 7.34 -10.51
CA CYS A 98 9.03 6.89 -11.23
C CYS A 98 9.35 6.00 -12.44
N ASP A 99 10.57 6.06 -12.96
CA ASP A 99 11.00 5.24 -14.08
C ASP A 99 11.26 3.79 -13.63
N VAL A 100 10.21 2.98 -13.67
CA VAL A 100 10.31 1.53 -13.44
C VAL A 100 10.77 0.87 -14.73
N LYS A 101 12.05 0.56 -14.85
CA LYS A 101 12.50 -0.37 -15.89
C LYS A 101 12.00 -1.76 -15.50
N SER A 102 11.02 -2.25 -16.22
CA SER A 102 10.17 -3.41 -15.97
C SER A 102 10.84 -4.79 -16.03
N ASN A 103 12.13 -4.92 -15.82
CA ASN A 103 12.86 -6.19 -15.94
C ASN A 103 13.25 -6.80 -14.60
N VAL A 104 12.84 -6.22 -13.50
CA VAL A 104 13.15 -6.72 -12.16
C VAL A 104 11.86 -7.14 -11.49
N GLN A 105 11.92 -8.24 -10.79
CA GLN A 105 10.83 -8.75 -9.97
C GLN A 105 10.53 -7.69 -8.91
N ASP A 106 9.47 -6.90 -9.14
CA ASP A 106 9.07 -5.82 -8.23
C ASP A 106 8.95 -6.35 -6.80
N GLN A 107 9.83 -5.88 -5.94
CA GLN A 107 9.67 -6.11 -4.51
C GLN A 107 8.65 -5.12 -3.98
N TYR A 108 7.63 -5.63 -3.33
CA TYR A 108 6.62 -4.79 -2.69
C TYR A 108 6.95 -4.64 -1.22
N ILE A 109 6.95 -3.40 -0.75
CA ILE A 109 7.24 -3.06 0.65
C ILE A 109 5.98 -2.46 1.27
N VAL A 110 5.72 -2.81 2.52
CA VAL A 110 4.65 -2.23 3.34
C VAL A 110 5.25 -1.36 4.42
N LYS A 111 4.79 -0.09 4.53
CA LYS A 111 5.22 0.89 5.54
C LYS A 111 4.06 1.81 5.92
N ARG A 112 4.26 2.57 6.99
CA ARG A 112 3.35 3.63 7.43
C ARG A 112 3.81 4.98 6.92
N VAL A 113 2.85 5.78 6.44
CA VAL A 113 3.08 7.17 6.01
C VAL A 113 3.29 8.05 7.22
N ILE A 114 4.39 8.79 7.24
CA ILE A 114 4.82 9.63 8.36
C ILE A 114 4.74 11.11 8.01
N ALA A 115 5.29 11.52 6.85
CA ALA A 115 5.35 12.91 6.47
C ALA A 115 5.20 13.11 4.96
N PHE A 116 4.87 14.33 4.58
CA PHE A 116 4.51 14.77 3.25
C PHE A 116 5.51 15.80 2.68
N PRO A 117 5.43 16.12 1.39
CA PRO A 117 6.28 17.13 0.77
C PRO A 117 6.34 18.44 1.56
N GLY A 118 7.55 18.99 1.68
CA GLY A 118 7.82 20.22 2.41
C GLY A 118 7.91 20.08 3.93
N GLU A 119 7.48 18.97 4.51
CA GLU A 119 7.63 18.71 5.93
C GLU A 119 9.05 18.28 6.28
N ARG A 120 9.56 18.77 7.40
CA ARG A 120 10.85 18.36 7.95
C ARG A 120 10.63 17.23 8.96
N VAL A 121 11.36 16.16 8.80
CA VAL A 121 11.35 15.02 9.72
C VAL A 121 12.66 14.94 10.44
N THR A 122 12.60 14.85 11.77
CA THR A 122 13.78 14.60 12.60
C THR A 122 13.60 13.36 13.46
N VAL A 123 14.70 12.67 13.71
CA VAL A 123 14.81 11.68 14.78
C VAL A 123 15.99 12.10 15.64
N VAL A 124 15.69 12.55 16.86
CA VAL A 124 16.67 13.02 17.85
C VAL A 124 16.34 12.37 19.19
N ASP A 125 17.33 11.82 19.85
CA ASP A 125 17.20 11.16 21.15
C ASP A 125 16.08 10.10 21.20
N GLY A 126 15.88 9.41 20.09
CA GLY A 126 14.88 8.37 19.96
C GLY A 126 13.45 8.88 19.74
N VAL A 127 13.27 10.17 19.45
CA VAL A 127 11.97 10.79 19.20
C VAL A 127 11.86 11.19 17.74
N LEU A 128 10.86 10.64 17.04
CA LEU A 128 10.51 11.06 15.69
C LEU A 128 9.55 12.25 15.78
N THR A 129 9.94 13.35 15.15
CA THR A 129 9.17 14.61 15.15
C THR A 129 9.02 15.10 13.71
N VAL A 130 7.83 15.58 13.38
CA VAL A 130 7.52 16.21 12.08
C VAL A 130 7.19 17.67 12.32
N TYR A 131 7.77 18.54 11.48
CA TYR A 131 7.56 19.99 11.50
C TYR A 131 6.91 20.41 10.19
N ASN A 132 5.89 21.26 10.27
CA ASN A 132 5.23 21.88 9.13
C ASN A 132 4.76 23.30 9.48
N GLU A 133 4.07 23.97 8.56
CA GLU A 133 3.57 25.33 8.78
C GLU A 133 2.56 25.43 9.92
N GLU A 134 1.73 24.39 10.11
CA GLU A 134 0.72 24.34 11.19
C GLU A 134 1.35 24.03 12.56
N HIS A 135 2.46 23.31 12.56
CA HIS A 135 3.19 22.86 13.74
C HIS A 135 4.68 23.21 13.62
N PRO A 136 5.05 24.50 13.73
CA PRO A 136 6.45 24.90 13.68
C PRO A 136 7.29 24.42 14.89
N GLU A 137 6.63 24.12 16.01
CA GLU A 137 7.24 23.49 17.19
C GLU A 137 7.44 21.98 17.04
N GLY A 138 6.86 21.40 15.99
CA GLY A 138 6.87 19.97 15.73
C GLY A 138 5.78 19.18 16.49
N PHE A 139 5.42 18.06 15.93
CA PHE A 139 4.49 17.10 16.53
C PHE A 139 4.98 15.66 16.29
N ARG A 140 4.42 14.73 17.06
CA ARG A 140 4.74 13.32 16.96
C ARG A 140 3.62 12.58 16.22
N PRO A 141 3.83 12.17 14.97
CA PRO A 141 2.78 11.48 14.19
C PRO A 141 2.36 10.15 14.83
N ASP A 142 3.24 9.53 15.62
CA ASP A 142 2.94 8.27 16.27
C ASP A 142 1.88 8.41 17.40
N ASP A 143 1.77 9.56 18.04
CA ASP A 143 0.77 9.80 19.08
C ASP A 143 -0.66 9.82 18.51
N GLU A 144 -0.82 10.19 17.24
CA GLU A 144 -2.11 10.27 16.54
C GLU A 144 -2.46 8.99 15.77
N THR A 145 -1.47 8.38 15.15
CA THR A 145 -1.68 7.32 14.15
C THR A 145 -1.59 5.91 14.71
N ARG A 146 -0.93 5.76 15.86
CA ARG A 146 -0.76 4.47 16.54
C ARG A 146 -1.74 4.39 17.69
N LYS A 147 -3.00 4.11 17.37
CA LYS A 147 -4.08 3.94 18.35
C LYS A 147 -3.84 2.69 19.21
N ALA A 148 -4.42 2.73 20.39
CA ALA A 148 -4.41 1.91 21.59
C ALA A 148 -4.29 0.37 21.51
N ASP A 149 -4.22 -0.24 20.36
CA ASP A 149 -3.97 -1.69 20.23
C ASP A 149 -2.48 -2.05 20.26
N ASP A 150 -1.65 -1.06 20.46
CA ASP A 150 -0.22 -1.20 20.52
C ASP A 150 0.21 -1.17 21.99
N ASP A 151 0.13 -2.33 22.65
CA ASP A 151 0.50 -2.54 24.07
C ASP A 151 1.99 -2.28 24.37
N GLY A 152 2.69 -1.58 23.46
CA GLY A 152 4.09 -1.23 23.62
C GLY A 152 4.30 0.13 24.30
N PRO A 153 5.38 0.30 25.06
CA PRO A 153 5.77 1.60 25.60
C PRO A 153 6.01 2.60 24.47
N LYS A 154 5.91 3.91 24.77
CA LYS A 154 6.26 5.00 23.85
C LYS A 154 7.60 4.67 23.20
N ARG A 155 7.58 4.32 21.91
CA ARG A 155 8.69 3.60 21.34
C ARG A 155 9.81 4.52 20.95
N TYR A 156 10.97 4.13 21.38
CA TYR A 156 12.23 4.66 20.90
C TYR A 156 12.33 4.42 19.40
N THR A 157 12.53 5.49 18.62
CA THR A 157 12.79 5.42 17.19
C THR A 157 14.29 5.48 16.97
N SER A 158 14.90 4.37 16.57
CA SER A 158 16.34 4.31 16.32
C SER A 158 16.73 5.09 15.06
N GLY A 159 17.97 5.52 15.04
CA GLY A 159 18.59 6.29 13.97
C GLY A 159 18.59 7.79 14.26
N GLU A 160 19.34 8.51 13.46
CA GLU A 160 19.37 9.98 13.42
C GLU A 160 18.92 10.41 12.03
N VAL A 161 17.94 11.28 11.96
CA VAL A 161 17.38 11.80 10.70
C VAL A 161 17.15 13.30 10.85
N ASP A 162 17.47 14.03 9.80
CA ASP A 162 17.06 15.41 9.61
C ASP A 162 16.91 15.65 8.11
N ILE A 163 15.68 15.58 7.62
CA ILE A 163 15.39 15.67 6.19
C ILE A 163 14.10 16.48 5.96
N VAL A 164 14.10 17.27 4.90
CA VAL A 164 12.87 17.85 4.34
C VAL A 164 12.40 16.93 3.22
N VAL A 165 11.14 16.53 3.28
CA VAL A 165 10.55 15.62 2.28
C VAL A 165 10.44 16.35 0.94
N PRO A 166 10.99 15.79 -0.15
CA PRO A 166 10.94 16.39 -1.48
C PRO A 166 9.51 16.45 -2.04
N ASP A 167 9.29 17.33 -3.02
CA ASP A 167 8.03 17.41 -3.75
C ASP A 167 7.71 16.07 -4.46
N GLY A 168 6.46 15.67 -4.38
CA GLY A 168 5.99 14.41 -5.01
C GLY A 168 6.40 13.13 -4.28
N GLU A 169 6.99 13.24 -3.09
CA GLU A 169 7.46 12.10 -2.31
C GLU A 169 6.88 12.11 -0.90
N ILE A 170 6.98 10.99 -0.21
CA ILE A 170 6.58 10.84 1.18
C ILE A 170 7.68 10.20 2.01
N PHE A 171 7.69 10.52 3.29
CA PHE A 171 8.51 9.82 4.27
C PHE A 171 7.71 8.69 4.90
N VAL A 172 8.26 7.49 4.87
CA VAL A 172 7.61 6.29 5.40
C VAL A 172 8.47 5.62 6.46
N SER A 173 7.84 4.98 7.42
CA SER A 173 8.55 4.20 8.43
C SER A 173 7.83 2.88 8.72
N GLY A 174 8.61 1.87 9.06
CA GLY A 174 8.06 0.66 9.65
C GLY A 174 7.53 0.94 11.06
N ASP A 175 6.60 0.13 11.54
CA ASP A 175 6.09 0.20 12.91
C ASP A 175 7.08 -0.40 13.92
N ASN A 176 7.96 -1.27 13.46
CA ASN A 176 9.13 -1.69 14.21
C ASN A 176 10.23 -0.61 14.12
N ARG A 177 10.23 0.28 15.11
CA ARG A 177 11.11 1.45 15.14
C ARG A 177 12.51 1.19 15.70
N GLU A 178 12.72 0.05 16.33
CA GLU A 178 13.96 -0.27 17.01
C GLU A 178 15.04 -0.79 16.05
N GLY A 179 16.29 -0.39 16.30
CA GLY A 179 17.46 -0.84 15.55
C GLY A 179 17.30 -0.66 14.03
N THR A 180 17.78 -1.66 13.29
CA THR A 180 17.74 -1.71 11.83
C THR A 180 16.67 -2.70 11.31
N HIS A 181 15.66 -3.03 12.12
CA HIS A 181 14.64 -4.02 11.76
C HIS A 181 13.70 -3.56 10.62
N SER A 182 13.72 -2.28 10.29
CA SER A 182 12.94 -1.73 9.20
C SER A 182 13.82 -1.04 8.16
N PHE A 183 13.83 -1.56 6.94
CA PHE A 183 14.33 -0.83 5.78
C PHE A 183 13.26 0.17 5.36
N ASP A 184 13.45 1.44 5.72
CA ASP A 184 12.50 2.54 5.52
C ASP A 184 13.25 3.86 5.30
N SER A 185 12.51 4.99 5.26
CA SER A 185 13.09 6.30 4.98
C SER A 185 14.18 6.73 5.97
N ARG A 186 14.22 6.14 7.18
CA ARG A 186 15.28 6.36 8.17
C ARG A 186 16.55 5.54 7.87
N ASN A 187 16.37 4.36 7.28
CA ASN A 187 17.39 3.33 7.18
C ASN A 187 17.64 2.92 5.72
N GLY A 188 18.04 3.87 4.88
CA GLY A 188 18.57 3.60 3.54
C GLY A 188 17.56 3.48 2.39
N LEU A 189 16.25 3.45 2.66
CA LEU A 189 15.23 3.46 1.60
C LEU A 189 15.14 4.84 0.92
N GLY A 190 15.32 5.92 1.68
CA GLY A 190 14.98 7.27 1.25
C GLY A 190 13.49 7.54 1.24
N THR A 191 13.09 8.65 0.66
CA THR A 191 11.68 9.02 0.47
C THR A 191 11.06 8.25 -0.70
N VAL A 192 9.74 8.10 -0.69
CA VAL A 192 9.00 7.26 -1.64
C VAL A 192 8.15 8.15 -2.54
N PRO A 193 8.39 8.16 -3.87
CA PRO A 193 7.56 8.88 -4.83
C PRO A 193 6.11 8.36 -4.86
N TYR A 194 5.14 9.25 -5.01
CA TYR A 194 3.71 8.89 -5.10
C TYR A 194 3.41 7.87 -6.19
N CYS A 195 4.09 7.96 -7.33
CA CYS A 195 3.92 7.03 -8.45
C CYS A 195 4.27 5.57 -8.12
N ARG A 196 5.02 5.32 -7.05
CA ARG A 196 5.37 3.98 -6.58
C ARG A 196 4.29 3.34 -5.72
N ILE A 197 3.32 4.11 -5.25
CA ILE A 197 2.27 3.61 -4.36
C ILE A 197 1.32 2.69 -5.11
N ILE A 198 1.15 1.48 -4.60
CA ILE A 198 0.20 0.49 -5.12
C ILE A 198 -1.20 0.70 -4.51
N GLY A 199 -1.24 1.09 -3.25
CA GLY A 199 -2.46 1.43 -2.53
C GLY A 199 -2.36 1.21 -1.03
N PRO A 200 -3.38 1.66 -0.27
CA PRO A 200 -3.50 1.44 1.16
C PRO A 200 -3.84 -0.02 1.48
N ALA A 201 -3.21 -0.55 2.53
CA ALA A 201 -3.62 -1.80 3.16
C ALA A 201 -4.88 -1.54 3.99
N VAL A 202 -5.99 -2.18 3.63
CA VAL A 202 -7.29 -1.92 4.28
C VAL A 202 -7.76 -3.03 5.19
N LEU A 203 -7.22 -4.24 5.02
CA LEU A 203 -7.67 -5.41 5.75
C LEU A 203 -6.51 -6.39 5.95
N ARG A 204 -6.30 -6.85 7.18
CA ARG A 204 -5.60 -8.10 7.44
C ARG A 204 -6.61 -9.24 7.39
N LEU A 205 -6.48 -10.10 6.37
CA LEU A 205 -7.39 -11.22 6.10
C LEU A 205 -6.97 -12.49 6.84
N PHE A 206 -5.69 -12.73 7.01
CA PHE A 206 -5.15 -13.91 7.67
C PHE A 206 -4.04 -13.49 8.66
N PRO A 207 -3.93 -14.17 9.82
CA PRO A 207 -4.71 -15.31 10.27
C PRO A 207 -6.16 -14.95 10.64
N PHE A 208 -7.10 -15.86 10.42
CA PHE A 208 -8.54 -15.59 10.56
C PHE A 208 -8.97 -15.17 11.97
N ASN A 209 -8.23 -15.56 13.00
CA ASN A 209 -8.47 -15.14 14.39
C ASN A 209 -7.96 -13.71 14.69
N LYS A 210 -7.29 -13.07 13.74
CA LYS A 210 -6.76 -11.71 13.83
C LYS A 210 -7.22 -10.82 12.68
N ILE A 211 -8.36 -11.12 12.07
CA ILE A 211 -8.95 -10.25 11.02
C ILE A 211 -9.13 -8.84 11.59
N ARG A 212 -8.62 -7.83 10.85
CA ARG A 212 -8.66 -6.44 11.28
C ARG A 212 -8.67 -5.51 10.08
N PHE A 213 -9.50 -4.46 10.14
CA PHE A 213 -9.45 -3.31 9.23
C PHE A 213 -8.46 -2.27 9.74
N PHE A 214 -7.82 -1.57 8.83
CA PHE A 214 -6.87 -0.49 9.12
C PHE A 214 -7.47 0.88 8.81
#